data_27720a4d0a4bfd27b11bc45d1cb69e08
#
_entry.id   27720a4d0a4bfd27b11bc45d1cb69e08
#
_cell.length_a   1.000
_cell.length_b   1.000
_cell.length_c   1.000
_cell.angle_alpha   90.00
_cell.angle_beta   90.00
_cell.angle_gamma   90.00
#
_symmetry.space_group_name_H-M   'P 1'
#
loop_
_entity.id
_entity.type
_entity.pdbx_description
1 polymer ?
#
loop_
_entity_poly.entity_id
_entity_poly.type
_entity_poly.pdbx_seq_one_letter_code
_entity_poly.pdbx_strand_id
1 'polypeptide(L)'
;SNVEGLEFQNAIAYANMEAAALKADGCNVVIALSHTLNPKNMAAQVDGVDLWLCGHEHIELSETVTTPNGSKAYVSESGYYLNTVGLIDLNCTMDAEGSVHVDYNKTSVDYEAAQNYPKDASVTAILDAIKAENETALNRVIGTSPVELDGVWEHIRIGQTNLGNVITDAYLLATGADIAFENAGGIRASVAAGTITYGDVINVSPYGNYVVTKKLTGAQIKNMLETSLTIQKNCIVANDSGEWDAWPNDSGSYLQVGGITVSFDPAQPEGSRVLSVKKDGQELDNTKEYIVAVNNYLAGSDSYPALAEAAEIGEYSCCEELLIRFFEQGSDAIATSASKQNMIQTTKESTEPVPPTTPETPSVPVTPAVPEQPTKEQPKSPKTEVKKDDAGGTKTSVKNPKTGDDNTLLCWMLLLLLSGSVGSICLVQKNKK
;
A
#
# COMPACT_ATOMS: atom_id res chain seq x y z
N SER A 1 7.79 -5.20 -23.48
CA SER A 1 6.63 -4.90 -22.61
C SER A 1 5.84 -6.19 -22.39
N ASN A 2 5.51 -6.49 -21.12
CA ASN A 2 4.74 -7.70 -20.76
C ASN A 2 3.29 -7.67 -21.26
N VAL A 3 2.89 -6.59 -21.91
CA VAL A 3 1.53 -6.36 -22.45
C VAL A 3 1.50 -6.28 -23.97
N GLU A 4 2.59 -6.69 -24.64
CA GLU A 4 2.62 -6.72 -26.11
C GLU A 4 1.55 -7.68 -26.65
N GLY A 5 0.73 -7.20 -27.59
CA GLY A 5 -0.39 -7.95 -28.14
C GLY A 5 -1.68 -7.93 -27.33
N LEU A 6 -1.72 -7.20 -26.20
CA LEU A 6 -2.95 -6.96 -25.43
C LEU A 6 -3.56 -5.61 -25.81
N GLU A 7 -4.88 -5.59 -25.87
CA GLU A 7 -5.67 -4.37 -26.04
C GLU A 7 -6.48 -4.12 -24.77
N PHE A 8 -6.24 -2.96 -24.12
CA PHE A 8 -6.96 -2.59 -22.91
C PHE A 8 -8.25 -1.88 -23.27
N GLN A 9 -9.36 -2.38 -22.71
CA GLN A 9 -10.69 -1.85 -22.97
C GLN A 9 -11.20 -1.07 -21.76
N ASN A 10 -12.24 -0.23 -21.98
CA ASN A 10 -12.88 0.50 -20.90
C ASN A 10 -13.62 -0.46 -19.96
N ALA A 11 -13.15 -0.60 -18.72
CA ALA A 11 -13.65 -1.55 -17.74
C ALA A 11 -15.14 -1.32 -17.40
N ILE A 12 -15.60 -0.07 -17.29
CA ILE A 12 -17.01 0.27 -17.01
C ILE A 12 -17.93 -0.16 -18.16
N ALA A 13 -17.51 0.12 -19.41
CA ALA A 13 -18.29 -0.26 -20.60
C ALA A 13 -18.42 -1.77 -20.71
N TYR A 14 -17.34 -2.50 -20.49
CA TYR A 14 -17.33 -3.97 -20.53
C TYR A 14 -18.12 -4.58 -19.36
N ALA A 15 -17.99 -4.06 -18.15
CA ALA A 15 -18.77 -4.54 -17.01
C ALA A 15 -20.29 -4.39 -17.24
N ASN A 16 -20.73 -3.25 -17.80
CA ASN A 16 -22.13 -3.05 -18.19
C ASN A 16 -22.57 -4.04 -19.28
N MET A 17 -21.74 -4.27 -20.29
CA MET A 17 -22.04 -5.20 -21.39
C MET A 17 -22.17 -6.64 -20.88
N GLU A 18 -21.21 -7.11 -20.08
CA GLU A 18 -21.20 -8.47 -19.53
C GLU A 18 -22.33 -8.69 -18.53
N ALA A 19 -22.61 -7.72 -17.66
CA ALA A 19 -23.72 -7.80 -16.71
C ALA A 19 -25.07 -7.91 -17.46
N ALA A 20 -25.24 -7.11 -18.51
CA ALA A 20 -26.46 -7.17 -19.35
C ALA A 20 -26.59 -8.53 -20.07
N ALA A 21 -25.49 -9.08 -20.59
CA ALA A 21 -25.51 -10.40 -21.24
C ALA A 21 -25.85 -11.51 -20.24
N LEU A 22 -25.30 -11.50 -19.02
CA LEU A 22 -25.59 -12.46 -17.95
C LEU A 22 -27.07 -12.39 -17.51
N LYS A 23 -27.59 -11.18 -17.32
CA LYS A 23 -29.02 -11.00 -17.01
C LYS A 23 -29.92 -11.51 -18.15
N ALA A 24 -29.56 -11.27 -19.41
CA ALA A 24 -30.29 -11.79 -20.57
C ALA A 24 -30.25 -13.32 -20.67
N ASP A 25 -29.14 -13.94 -20.24
CA ASP A 25 -28.97 -15.41 -20.13
C ASP A 25 -29.75 -16.02 -18.95
N GLY A 26 -30.44 -15.20 -18.15
CA GLY A 26 -31.29 -15.61 -17.04
C GLY A 26 -30.59 -15.69 -15.69
N CYS A 27 -29.40 -15.07 -15.54
CA CYS A 27 -28.75 -14.94 -14.24
C CYS A 27 -29.52 -13.96 -13.34
N ASN A 28 -30.01 -14.46 -12.20
CA ASN A 28 -30.76 -13.65 -11.23
C ASN A 28 -29.81 -12.76 -10.38
N VAL A 29 -28.59 -13.25 -10.09
CA VAL A 29 -27.56 -12.53 -9.33
C VAL A 29 -26.29 -12.51 -10.13
N VAL A 30 -25.67 -11.34 -10.28
CA VAL A 30 -24.38 -11.14 -10.95
C VAL A 30 -23.38 -10.65 -9.93
N ILE A 31 -22.25 -11.35 -9.82
CA ILE A 31 -21.16 -11.04 -8.90
C ILE A 31 -19.92 -10.66 -9.74
N ALA A 32 -19.38 -9.48 -9.49
CA ALA A 32 -18.11 -9.06 -10.08
C ALA A 32 -16.95 -9.30 -9.12
N LEU A 33 -15.89 -9.96 -9.61
CA LEU A 33 -14.60 -9.98 -8.97
C LEU A 33 -13.75 -8.87 -9.58
N SER A 34 -13.31 -7.91 -8.79
CA SER A 34 -12.66 -6.70 -9.27
C SER A 34 -11.41 -6.40 -8.46
N HIS A 35 -10.33 -6.05 -9.17
CA HIS A 35 -9.14 -5.47 -8.57
C HIS A 35 -8.94 -4.09 -9.18
N THR A 36 -9.54 -3.06 -8.58
CA THR A 36 -9.64 -1.72 -9.15
C THR A 36 -9.49 -0.64 -8.10
N LEU A 37 -8.95 0.49 -8.54
CA LEU A 37 -8.98 1.74 -7.79
C LEU A 37 -10.42 2.22 -7.64
N ASN A 38 -10.74 2.74 -6.46
CA ASN A 38 -12.02 3.35 -6.12
C ASN A 38 -13.25 2.47 -6.51
N PRO A 39 -13.39 1.29 -5.88
CA PRO A 39 -14.40 0.31 -6.25
C PRO A 39 -15.84 0.83 -6.12
N LYS A 40 -16.12 1.72 -5.16
CA LYS A 40 -17.45 2.36 -5.03
C LYS A 40 -17.80 3.20 -6.25
N ASN A 41 -16.84 3.98 -6.74
CA ASN A 41 -17.06 4.81 -7.92
C ASN A 41 -17.27 3.95 -9.18
N MET A 42 -16.54 2.86 -9.32
CA MET A 42 -16.74 1.92 -10.42
C MET A 42 -18.13 1.26 -10.34
N ALA A 43 -18.49 0.73 -9.20
CA ALA A 43 -19.79 0.06 -8.99
C ALA A 43 -20.97 1.03 -9.22
N ALA A 44 -20.84 2.30 -8.84
CA ALA A 44 -21.86 3.33 -9.05
C ALA A 44 -22.08 3.70 -10.53
N GLN A 45 -21.23 3.22 -11.46
CA GLN A 45 -21.33 3.49 -12.90
C GLN A 45 -21.75 2.25 -13.71
N VAL A 46 -22.01 1.12 -13.06
CA VAL A 46 -22.32 -0.14 -13.72
C VAL A 46 -23.68 -0.65 -13.28
N ASP A 47 -24.55 -0.93 -14.24
CA ASP A 47 -25.85 -1.54 -14.01
C ASP A 47 -25.79 -3.08 -14.10
N GLY A 48 -26.65 -3.74 -13.34
CA GLY A 48 -26.86 -5.20 -13.44
C GLY A 48 -25.86 -6.06 -12.67
N VAL A 49 -24.87 -5.49 -12.01
CA VAL A 49 -24.02 -6.18 -11.04
C VAL A 49 -24.61 -5.98 -9.64
N ASP A 50 -24.87 -7.07 -8.93
CA ASP A 50 -25.52 -7.06 -7.62
C ASP A 50 -24.51 -7.00 -6.48
N LEU A 51 -23.35 -7.68 -6.63
CA LEU A 51 -22.27 -7.74 -5.64
C LEU A 51 -20.90 -7.52 -6.29
N TRP A 52 -20.10 -6.66 -5.72
CA TRP A 52 -18.71 -6.43 -6.06
C TRP A 52 -17.81 -6.96 -4.95
N LEU A 53 -16.97 -7.94 -5.27
CA LEU A 53 -15.87 -8.41 -4.42
C LEU A 53 -14.59 -7.77 -4.92
N CYS A 54 -14.07 -6.84 -4.14
CA CYS A 54 -13.00 -5.95 -4.56
C CYS A 54 -11.69 -6.22 -3.82
N GLY A 55 -10.60 -5.72 -4.39
CA GLY A 55 -9.29 -5.62 -3.82
C GLY A 55 -8.56 -4.43 -4.41
N HIS A 56 -7.36 -4.14 -4.00
CA HIS A 56 -6.44 -3.08 -4.38
C HIS A 56 -6.28 -1.98 -3.33
N GLU A 57 -7.36 -1.45 -2.76
CA GLU A 57 -7.28 -0.32 -1.83
C GLU A 57 -6.71 -0.73 -0.45
N HIS A 58 -6.68 -2.03 -0.15
CA HIS A 58 -6.22 -2.57 1.14
C HIS A 58 -7.06 -2.12 2.34
N ILE A 59 -8.35 -1.91 2.13
CA ILE A 59 -9.29 -1.42 3.15
C ILE A 59 -10.34 -2.49 3.52
N GLU A 60 -10.95 -2.31 4.66
CA GLU A 60 -12.17 -3.03 5.03
C GLU A 60 -13.38 -2.23 4.57
N LEU A 61 -14.04 -2.69 3.49
CA LEU A 61 -15.18 -2.02 2.87
C LEU A 61 -16.42 -2.92 2.89
N SER A 62 -17.56 -2.32 3.20
CA SER A 62 -18.85 -3.00 3.26
C SER A 62 -19.95 -1.96 3.07
N GLU A 63 -20.24 -1.60 1.81
CA GLU A 63 -21.16 -0.52 1.50
C GLU A 63 -22.11 -0.86 0.35
N THR A 64 -23.22 -0.14 0.28
CA THR A 64 -24.16 -0.19 -0.84
C THR A 64 -24.12 1.10 -1.62
N VAL A 65 -23.91 1.01 -2.92
CA VAL A 65 -23.98 2.14 -3.85
C VAL A 65 -25.27 2.10 -4.68
N THR A 66 -25.63 3.25 -5.24
CA THR A 66 -26.76 3.34 -6.19
C THR A 66 -26.20 3.38 -7.61
N THR A 67 -26.68 2.49 -8.48
CA THR A 67 -26.27 2.38 -9.88
C THR A 67 -27.04 3.38 -10.76
N PRO A 68 -26.65 3.60 -12.03
CA PRO A 68 -27.30 4.59 -12.90
C PRO A 68 -28.80 4.37 -13.11
N ASN A 69 -29.27 3.13 -13.14
CA ASN A 69 -30.71 2.81 -13.26
C ASN A 69 -31.49 2.90 -11.93
N GLY A 70 -30.82 3.30 -10.84
CA GLY A 70 -31.42 3.42 -9.50
C GLY A 70 -31.43 2.14 -8.68
N SER A 71 -30.90 1.03 -9.18
CA SER A 71 -30.73 -0.21 -8.42
C SER A 71 -29.64 -0.07 -7.36
N LYS A 72 -29.49 -1.08 -6.52
CA LYS A 72 -28.46 -1.15 -5.49
C LYS A 72 -27.43 -2.21 -5.86
N ALA A 73 -26.14 -1.87 -5.65
CA ALA A 73 -25.04 -2.81 -5.73
C ALA A 73 -24.28 -2.81 -4.39
N TYR A 74 -23.95 -3.98 -3.87
CA TYR A 74 -23.14 -4.11 -2.68
C TYR A 74 -21.68 -4.22 -3.04
N VAL A 75 -20.82 -3.45 -2.36
CA VAL A 75 -19.37 -3.38 -2.60
C VAL A 75 -18.64 -3.82 -1.34
N SER A 76 -17.76 -4.80 -1.47
CA SER A 76 -17.02 -5.36 -0.35
C SER A 76 -15.54 -5.55 -0.69
N GLU A 77 -14.68 -5.12 0.21
CA GLU A 77 -13.26 -5.44 0.26
C GLU A 77 -12.91 -5.90 1.68
N SER A 78 -11.92 -6.77 1.86
CA SER A 78 -11.59 -7.38 3.16
C SER A 78 -10.12 -7.20 3.52
N GLY A 79 -9.67 -5.95 3.48
CA GLY A 79 -8.30 -5.56 3.85
C GLY A 79 -7.25 -6.15 2.92
N TYR A 80 -6.12 -6.57 3.49
CA TYR A 80 -4.95 -7.04 2.73
C TYR A 80 -4.21 -8.16 3.46
N TYR A 81 -3.34 -8.86 2.76
CA TYR A 81 -2.46 -9.91 3.28
C TYR A 81 -3.15 -11.03 4.07
N LEU A 82 -4.43 -11.30 3.77
CA LEU A 82 -5.26 -12.27 4.49
C LEU A 82 -5.44 -11.95 5.99
N ASN A 83 -5.26 -10.69 6.39
CA ASN A 83 -5.51 -10.26 7.77
C ASN A 83 -7.00 -10.38 8.14
N THR A 84 -7.87 -10.31 7.14
CA THR A 84 -9.33 -10.45 7.30
C THR A 84 -9.91 -11.32 6.21
N VAL A 85 -10.87 -12.16 6.55
CA VAL A 85 -11.71 -12.92 5.61
C VAL A 85 -13.16 -12.42 5.74
N GLY A 86 -13.71 -11.92 4.64
CA GLY A 86 -15.11 -11.53 4.55
C GLY A 86 -15.98 -12.72 4.19
N LEU A 87 -16.96 -13.04 5.04
CA LEU A 87 -18.03 -14.00 4.76
C LEU A 87 -19.27 -13.20 4.41
N ILE A 88 -19.78 -13.38 3.18
CA ILE A 88 -20.96 -12.66 2.70
C ILE A 88 -22.09 -13.67 2.45
N ASP A 89 -23.14 -13.54 3.24
CA ASP A 89 -24.37 -14.29 3.04
C ASP A 89 -25.31 -13.52 2.12
N LEU A 90 -25.76 -14.16 1.05
CA LEU A 90 -26.73 -13.63 0.11
C LEU A 90 -28.10 -14.28 0.38
N ASN A 91 -29.09 -13.49 0.81
CA ASN A 91 -30.45 -13.91 0.97
C ASN A 91 -31.26 -13.47 -0.27
N CYS A 92 -31.49 -14.40 -1.18
CA CYS A 92 -32.22 -14.14 -2.41
C CYS A 92 -33.71 -14.52 -2.23
N THR A 93 -34.59 -13.55 -2.43
CA THR A 93 -36.04 -13.76 -2.44
C THR A 93 -36.60 -13.38 -3.80
N MET A 94 -37.60 -14.15 -4.28
CA MET A 94 -38.28 -13.85 -5.54
C MET A 94 -39.71 -13.37 -5.23
N ASP A 95 -40.09 -12.23 -5.79
CA ASP A 95 -41.45 -11.72 -5.67
C ASP A 95 -42.43 -12.45 -6.61
N ALA A 96 -43.69 -12.08 -6.54
CA ALA A 96 -44.74 -12.69 -7.34
C ALA A 96 -44.60 -12.37 -8.85
N GLU A 97 -43.91 -11.31 -9.18
CA GLU A 97 -43.63 -10.84 -10.53
C GLU A 97 -42.35 -11.48 -11.11
N GLY A 98 -41.61 -12.29 -10.31
CA GLY A 98 -40.41 -13.00 -10.70
C GLY A 98 -39.13 -12.17 -10.55
N SER A 99 -39.20 -11.01 -9.93
CA SER A 99 -38.02 -10.20 -9.63
C SER A 99 -37.25 -10.76 -8.41
N VAL A 100 -35.93 -10.80 -8.50
CA VAL A 100 -35.11 -11.28 -7.39
C VAL A 100 -34.59 -10.09 -6.58
N HIS A 101 -34.84 -10.15 -5.29
CA HIS A 101 -34.31 -9.23 -4.29
C HIS A 101 -33.19 -9.92 -3.53
N VAL A 102 -32.07 -9.22 -3.35
CA VAL A 102 -30.87 -9.74 -2.68
C VAL A 102 -30.54 -8.88 -1.46
N ASP A 103 -30.58 -9.51 -0.30
CA ASP A 103 -30.06 -8.90 0.93
C ASP A 103 -28.67 -9.45 1.25
N TYR A 104 -27.82 -8.60 1.75
CA TYR A 104 -26.42 -8.90 2.02
C TYR A 104 -26.14 -8.80 3.51
N ASN A 105 -25.39 -9.78 4.02
CA ASN A 105 -24.85 -9.73 5.36
C ASN A 105 -23.38 -10.14 5.32
N LYS A 106 -22.48 -9.21 5.68
CA LYS A 106 -21.03 -9.48 5.77
C LYS A 106 -20.64 -9.71 7.21
N THR A 107 -19.91 -10.79 7.46
CA THR A 107 -19.17 -11.05 8.71
C THR A 107 -17.69 -11.07 8.39
N SER A 108 -16.92 -10.24 9.08
CA SER A 108 -15.47 -10.23 8.94
C SER A 108 -14.83 -11.10 10.03
N VAL A 109 -13.92 -11.96 9.62
CA VAL A 109 -13.10 -12.81 10.49
C VAL A 109 -11.66 -12.36 10.36
N ASP A 110 -11.13 -11.74 11.39
CA ASP A 110 -9.74 -11.30 11.43
C ASP A 110 -8.78 -12.47 11.69
N TYR A 111 -7.48 -12.21 11.56
CA TYR A 111 -6.43 -13.22 11.73
C TYR A 111 -6.49 -13.88 13.11
N GLU A 112 -6.77 -13.15 14.18
CA GLU A 112 -6.81 -13.69 15.54
C GLU A 112 -8.02 -14.59 15.73
N ALA A 113 -9.19 -14.18 15.29
CA ALA A 113 -10.39 -15.00 15.30
C ALA A 113 -10.23 -16.25 14.43
N ALA A 114 -9.57 -16.14 13.29
CA ALA A 114 -9.31 -17.25 12.38
C ALA A 114 -8.48 -18.37 13.02
N GLN A 115 -7.61 -18.07 14.01
CA GLN A 115 -6.84 -19.08 14.73
C GLN A 115 -7.73 -20.08 15.50
N ASN A 116 -8.96 -19.75 15.78
CA ASN A 116 -9.92 -20.61 16.49
C ASN A 116 -10.64 -21.60 15.56
N TYR A 117 -10.49 -21.45 14.24
CA TYR A 117 -11.08 -22.38 13.27
C TYR A 117 -10.16 -23.59 13.05
N PRO A 118 -10.72 -24.78 12.82
CA PRO A 118 -9.92 -25.94 12.48
C PRO A 118 -9.27 -25.74 11.10
N LYS A 119 -7.99 -26.05 11.02
CA LYS A 119 -7.26 -26.02 9.74
C LYS A 119 -7.70 -27.16 8.86
N ASP A 120 -7.98 -26.88 7.58
CA ASP A 120 -8.23 -27.92 6.58
C ASP A 120 -6.94 -28.71 6.31
N ALA A 121 -7.01 -30.03 6.47
CA ALA A 121 -5.84 -30.89 6.37
C ALA A 121 -5.26 -30.93 4.94
N SER A 122 -6.11 -30.84 3.91
CA SER A 122 -5.68 -30.87 2.50
C SER A 122 -4.96 -29.58 2.11
N VAL A 123 -5.48 -28.42 2.54
CA VAL A 123 -4.84 -27.11 2.33
C VAL A 123 -3.53 -27.04 3.12
N THR A 124 -3.52 -27.50 4.38
CA THR A 124 -2.31 -27.55 5.20
C THR A 124 -1.21 -28.37 4.53
N ALA A 125 -1.53 -29.55 4.00
CA ALA A 125 -0.54 -30.39 3.32
C ALA A 125 0.06 -29.72 2.07
N ILE A 126 -0.73 -28.97 1.31
CA ILE A 126 -0.24 -28.19 0.15
C ILE A 126 0.70 -27.07 0.62
N LEU A 127 0.29 -26.31 1.63
CA LEU A 127 1.10 -25.23 2.19
C LEU A 127 2.41 -25.74 2.78
N ASP A 128 2.38 -26.86 3.51
CA ASP A 128 3.58 -27.48 4.09
C ASP A 128 4.55 -27.97 3.01
N ALA A 129 4.04 -28.53 1.91
CA ALA A 129 4.87 -28.93 0.78
C ALA A 129 5.56 -27.74 0.10
N ILE A 130 4.81 -26.66 -0.19
CA ILE A 130 5.34 -25.41 -0.77
C ILE A 130 6.37 -24.79 0.18
N LYS A 131 6.06 -24.75 1.47
CA LYS A 131 6.95 -24.20 2.49
C LYS A 131 8.26 -25.00 2.55
N ALA A 132 8.19 -26.33 2.59
CA ALA A 132 9.37 -27.19 2.63
C ALA A 132 10.25 -27.04 1.38
N GLU A 133 9.64 -26.87 0.19
CA GLU A 133 10.35 -26.64 -1.06
C GLU A 133 11.11 -25.31 -1.05
N ASN A 134 10.49 -24.25 -0.52
CA ASN A 134 11.05 -22.92 -0.55
C ASN A 134 11.87 -22.56 0.72
N GLU A 135 11.75 -23.33 1.81
CA GLU A 135 12.33 -22.98 3.11
C GLU A 135 13.83 -22.75 3.05
N THR A 136 14.57 -23.59 2.33
CA THR A 136 16.03 -23.46 2.21
C THR A 136 16.42 -22.18 1.48
N ALA A 137 15.67 -21.78 0.45
CA ALA A 137 15.94 -20.56 -0.31
C ALA A 137 15.55 -19.32 0.50
N LEU A 138 14.34 -19.31 1.05
CA LEU A 138 13.80 -18.14 1.76
C LEU A 138 14.55 -17.86 3.07
N ASN A 139 14.97 -18.89 3.80
CA ASN A 139 15.72 -18.76 5.05
C ASN A 139 17.23 -18.51 4.85
N ARG A 140 17.70 -18.41 3.59
CA ARG A 140 19.10 -18.07 3.33
C ARG A 140 19.42 -16.73 3.93
N VAL A 141 20.37 -16.69 4.87
CA VAL A 141 20.83 -15.45 5.51
C VAL A 141 21.58 -14.60 4.49
N ILE A 142 21.18 -13.34 4.38
CA ILE A 142 21.75 -12.33 3.49
C ILE A 142 22.67 -11.38 4.27
N GLY A 143 22.28 -11.00 5.48
CA GLY A 143 23.01 -10.04 6.29
C GLY A 143 22.42 -9.88 7.68
N THR A 144 22.77 -8.78 8.33
CA THR A 144 22.26 -8.41 9.65
C THR A 144 22.02 -6.91 9.71
N SER A 145 20.83 -6.47 10.06
CA SER A 145 20.52 -5.07 10.31
C SER A 145 20.64 -4.74 11.79
N PRO A 146 21.38 -3.68 12.17
CA PRO A 146 21.45 -3.27 13.57
C PRO A 146 20.20 -2.52 14.05
N VAL A 147 19.33 -2.14 13.14
CA VAL A 147 18.09 -1.39 13.39
C VAL A 147 16.94 -2.00 12.60
N GLU A 148 15.73 -1.76 13.05
CA GLU A 148 14.54 -2.01 12.21
C GLU A 148 14.54 -1.06 11.02
N LEU A 149 14.21 -1.59 9.82
CA LEU A 149 14.05 -0.82 8.59
C LEU A 149 12.55 -0.70 8.29
N ASP A 150 12.06 0.51 8.36
CA ASP A 150 10.62 0.84 8.32
C ASP A 150 10.08 0.83 6.88
N GLY A 151 9.23 -0.14 6.59
CA GLY A 151 8.46 -0.29 5.36
C GLY A 151 6.96 -0.30 5.63
N VAL A 152 6.52 0.25 6.78
CA VAL A 152 5.10 0.36 7.13
C VAL A 152 4.36 1.16 6.06
N TRP A 153 3.23 0.62 5.62
CA TRP A 153 2.49 1.10 4.46
C TRP A 153 2.13 2.59 4.55
N GLU A 154 1.67 3.03 5.71
CA GLU A 154 1.30 4.42 5.99
C GLU A 154 2.54 5.32 6.04
N HIS A 155 3.62 4.87 6.67
CA HIS A 155 4.82 5.68 6.88
C HIS A 155 5.53 6.01 5.56
N ILE A 156 5.69 4.99 4.68
CA ILE A 156 6.40 5.18 3.40
C ILE A 156 5.66 6.12 2.45
N ARG A 157 4.36 6.37 2.64
CA ARG A 157 3.54 7.27 1.81
C ARG A 157 3.49 8.70 2.31
N ILE A 158 3.80 8.92 3.58
CA ILE A 158 3.76 10.26 4.19
C ILE A 158 5.13 10.80 4.58
N GLY A 159 6.20 10.03 4.37
CA GLY A 159 7.55 10.46 4.72
C GLY A 159 8.66 9.58 4.14
N GLN A 160 9.88 10.10 4.20
CA GLN A 160 11.09 9.35 3.94
C GLN A 160 11.32 8.36 5.09
N THR A 161 11.53 7.10 4.78
CA THR A 161 11.87 6.09 5.79
C THR A 161 13.34 5.65 5.68
N ASN A 162 13.83 5.01 6.73
CA ASN A 162 15.20 4.46 6.72
C ASN A 162 15.34 3.29 5.74
N LEU A 163 14.27 2.51 5.50
CA LEU A 163 14.27 1.49 4.43
C LEU A 163 14.33 2.13 3.05
N GLY A 164 13.60 3.23 2.83
CA GLY A 164 13.68 4.02 1.60
C GLY A 164 15.11 4.53 1.33
N ASN A 165 15.84 4.96 2.37
CA ASN A 165 17.24 5.32 2.25
C ASN A 165 18.10 4.13 1.79
N VAL A 166 17.91 2.96 2.41
CA VAL A 166 18.66 1.74 2.10
C VAL A 166 18.41 1.28 0.66
N ILE A 167 17.16 1.28 0.19
CA ILE A 167 16.82 0.89 -1.17
C ILE A 167 17.43 1.85 -2.20
N THR A 168 17.30 3.15 -1.97
CA THR A 168 17.88 4.16 -2.89
C THR A 168 19.41 4.12 -2.89
N ASP A 169 20.06 3.86 -1.76
CA ASP A 169 21.50 3.65 -1.71
C ASP A 169 21.93 2.36 -2.42
N ALA A 170 21.13 1.30 -2.38
CA ALA A 170 21.38 0.08 -3.15
C ALA A 170 21.36 0.37 -4.66
N TYR A 171 20.44 1.20 -5.13
CA TYR A 171 20.38 1.62 -6.52
C TYR A 171 21.61 2.46 -6.90
N LEU A 172 22.00 3.43 -6.06
CA LEU A 172 23.20 4.26 -6.28
C LEU A 172 24.47 3.42 -6.33
N LEU A 173 24.61 2.47 -5.41
CA LEU A 173 25.77 1.56 -5.37
C LEU A 173 25.89 0.73 -6.65
N ALA A 174 24.77 0.22 -7.15
CA ALA A 174 24.75 -0.67 -8.30
C ALA A 174 24.92 0.06 -9.64
N THR A 175 24.39 1.29 -9.74
CA THR A 175 24.31 2.02 -11.01
C THR A 175 25.37 3.09 -11.17
N GLY A 176 25.95 3.58 -10.08
CA GLY A 176 26.81 4.77 -10.08
C GLY A 176 26.05 6.06 -10.45
N ALA A 177 24.71 6.06 -10.38
CA ALA A 177 23.90 7.23 -10.67
C ALA A 177 24.14 8.36 -9.66
N ASP A 178 23.76 9.58 -10.04
CA ASP A 178 23.88 10.76 -9.17
C ASP A 178 22.80 10.78 -8.10
N ILE A 179 21.58 10.31 -8.45
CA ILE A 179 20.36 10.39 -7.66
C ILE A 179 19.59 9.09 -7.84
N ALA A 180 18.88 8.66 -6.81
CA ALA A 180 17.97 7.53 -6.90
C ALA A 180 16.61 7.87 -6.30
N PHE A 181 15.55 7.29 -6.89
CA PHE A 181 14.20 7.33 -6.36
C PHE A 181 13.58 5.94 -6.33
N GLU A 182 12.83 5.69 -5.27
CA GLU A 182 11.92 4.55 -5.17
C GLU A 182 10.52 5.06 -4.88
N ASN A 183 9.50 4.50 -5.52
CA ASN A 183 8.13 4.85 -5.21
C ASN A 183 7.63 4.08 -3.97
N ALA A 184 6.87 4.76 -3.12
CA ALA A 184 6.35 4.18 -1.87
C ALA A 184 5.60 2.85 -2.10
N GLY A 185 4.84 2.74 -3.20
CA GLY A 185 4.11 1.52 -3.56
C GLY A 185 5.01 0.32 -3.90
N GLY A 186 6.28 0.54 -4.19
CA GLY A 186 7.27 -0.51 -4.43
C GLY A 186 7.76 -1.20 -3.15
N ILE A 187 7.63 -0.54 -2.00
CA ILE A 187 8.06 -1.05 -0.69
C ILE A 187 6.87 -1.72 0.00
N ARG A 188 6.97 -3.01 0.34
CA ARG A 188 5.80 -3.81 0.76
C ARG A 188 5.89 -4.39 2.18
N ALA A 189 7.06 -4.35 2.81
CA ALA A 189 7.27 -4.86 4.16
C ALA A 189 8.42 -4.13 4.85
N SER A 190 8.41 -4.13 6.18
CA SER A 190 9.54 -3.75 7.02
C SER A 190 10.53 -4.90 7.16
N VAL A 191 11.78 -4.59 7.54
CA VAL A 191 12.79 -5.59 7.92
C VAL A 191 13.12 -5.41 9.40
N ALA A 192 12.93 -6.45 10.19
CA ALA A 192 13.23 -6.40 11.62
C ALA A 192 14.74 -6.22 11.87
N ALA A 193 15.09 -5.62 13.02
CA ALA A 193 16.47 -5.63 13.48
C ALA A 193 16.93 -7.08 13.75
N GLY A 194 18.17 -7.40 13.38
CA GLY A 194 18.73 -8.74 13.48
C GLY A 194 19.04 -9.35 12.13
N THR A 195 18.88 -10.67 12.03
CA THR A 195 19.19 -11.44 10.81
C THR A 195 18.22 -11.05 9.68
N ILE A 196 18.80 -10.78 8.50
CA ILE A 196 18.06 -10.56 7.26
C ILE A 196 18.13 -11.81 6.41
N THR A 197 16.99 -12.31 5.97
CA THR A 197 16.89 -13.47 5.08
C THR A 197 16.55 -13.06 3.65
N TYR A 198 16.71 -13.98 2.72
CA TYR A 198 16.23 -13.80 1.34
C TYR A 198 14.71 -13.56 1.28
N GLY A 199 13.96 -14.25 2.15
CA GLY A 199 12.51 -14.04 2.27
C GLY A 199 12.13 -12.63 2.68
N ASP A 200 12.89 -12.00 3.59
CA ASP A 200 12.66 -10.60 3.97
C ASP A 200 12.82 -9.66 2.77
N VAL A 201 13.84 -9.89 1.94
CA VAL A 201 14.06 -9.07 0.73
C VAL A 201 12.92 -9.22 -0.27
N ILE A 202 12.46 -10.47 -0.52
CA ILE A 202 11.32 -10.71 -1.40
C ILE A 202 10.04 -10.07 -0.86
N ASN A 203 9.83 -10.06 0.46
CA ASN A 203 8.69 -9.40 1.07
C ASN A 203 8.75 -7.86 0.92
N VAL A 204 9.95 -7.27 0.97
CA VAL A 204 10.14 -5.82 0.74
C VAL A 204 9.82 -5.44 -0.70
N SER A 205 10.31 -6.21 -1.68
CA SER A 205 10.19 -5.91 -3.11
C SER A 205 9.71 -7.14 -3.89
N PRO A 206 8.39 -7.46 -3.89
CA PRO A 206 7.87 -8.73 -4.44
C PRO A 206 7.57 -8.70 -5.95
N TYR A 207 7.79 -7.57 -6.62
CA TYR A 207 7.29 -7.37 -7.98
C TYR A 207 8.24 -7.81 -9.09
N GLY A 208 9.49 -8.15 -8.77
CA GLY A 208 10.51 -8.46 -9.78
C GLY A 208 10.85 -7.27 -10.66
N ASN A 209 10.63 -6.04 -10.18
CA ASN A 209 11.03 -4.84 -10.88
C ASN A 209 12.55 -4.81 -11.03
N TYR A 210 13.03 -4.24 -12.13
CA TYR A 210 14.46 -4.00 -12.38
C TYR A 210 14.76 -2.50 -12.37
N VAL A 211 16.03 -2.15 -12.15
CA VAL A 211 16.43 -0.75 -12.08
C VAL A 211 16.90 -0.25 -13.43
N VAL A 212 16.47 0.93 -13.80
CA VAL A 212 16.90 1.65 -15.01
C VAL A 212 17.52 3.00 -14.62
N THR A 213 18.38 3.53 -15.50
CA THR A 213 18.89 4.89 -15.37
C THR A 213 18.39 5.77 -16.50
N LYS A 214 18.07 7.01 -16.17
CA LYS A 214 17.61 8.04 -17.10
C LYS A 214 18.35 9.35 -16.84
N LYS A 215 18.35 10.28 -17.80
CA LYS A 215 18.91 11.63 -17.63
C LYS A 215 17.80 12.63 -17.42
N LEU A 216 17.91 13.40 -16.34
CA LEU A 216 17.01 14.49 -16.02
C LEU A 216 17.79 15.74 -15.66
N THR A 217 17.29 16.90 -16.05
CA THR A 217 17.82 18.19 -15.60
C THR A 217 17.47 18.43 -14.12
N GLY A 218 18.28 19.27 -13.44
CA GLY A 218 17.95 19.66 -12.07
C GLY A 218 16.58 20.31 -11.92
N ALA A 219 16.10 21.02 -12.93
CA ALA A 219 14.75 21.59 -12.95
C ALA A 219 13.68 20.51 -12.99
N GLN A 220 13.84 19.45 -13.81
CA GLN A 220 12.91 18.31 -13.88
C GLN A 220 12.88 17.55 -12.55
N ILE A 221 14.05 17.33 -11.93
CA ILE A 221 14.15 16.66 -10.61
C ILE A 221 13.41 17.47 -9.54
N LYS A 222 13.59 18.79 -9.48
CA LYS A 222 12.88 19.67 -8.54
C LYS A 222 11.37 19.63 -8.75
N ASN A 223 10.90 19.59 -10.00
CA ASN A 223 9.49 19.46 -10.30
C ASN A 223 8.91 18.11 -9.86
N MET A 224 9.66 17.01 -10.05
CA MET A 224 9.26 15.68 -9.54
C MET A 224 9.12 15.70 -8.00
N LEU A 225 10.05 16.34 -7.30
CA LEU A 225 9.98 16.48 -5.85
C LEU A 225 8.78 17.33 -5.39
N GLU A 226 8.43 18.40 -6.11
CA GLU A 226 7.22 19.17 -5.86
C GLU A 226 5.94 18.33 -6.03
N THR A 227 5.88 17.53 -7.10
CA THR A 227 4.77 16.57 -7.33
C THR A 227 4.70 15.56 -6.18
N SER A 228 5.82 14.97 -5.79
CA SER A 228 5.92 14.04 -4.68
C SER A 228 5.42 14.63 -3.35
N LEU A 229 5.78 15.89 -3.06
CA LEU A 229 5.29 16.61 -1.87
C LEU A 229 3.80 16.96 -1.94
N THR A 230 3.23 17.09 -3.13
CA THR A 230 1.78 17.22 -3.30
C THR A 230 1.09 15.89 -2.97
N ILE A 231 1.61 14.77 -3.47
CA ILE A 231 1.13 13.42 -3.14
C ILE A 231 1.23 13.18 -1.63
N GLN A 232 2.39 13.46 -1.02
CA GLN A 232 2.59 13.36 0.44
C GLN A 232 1.53 14.12 1.23
N LYS A 233 1.28 15.38 0.86
CA LYS A 233 0.28 16.21 1.54
C LYS A 233 -1.11 15.62 1.45
N ASN A 234 -1.49 15.10 0.30
CA ASN A 234 -2.77 14.44 0.10
C ASN A 234 -2.86 13.16 0.95
N CYS A 235 -1.78 12.38 1.02
CA CYS A 235 -1.70 11.18 1.87
C CYS A 235 -1.79 11.51 3.36
N ILE A 236 -1.15 12.58 3.84
CA ILE A 236 -1.26 13.03 5.24
C ILE A 236 -2.71 13.40 5.56
N VAL A 237 -3.39 14.15 4.69
CA VAL A 237 -4.80 14.51 4.88
C VAL A 237 -5.69 13.28 4.93
N ALA A 238 -5.48 12.32 4.04
CA ALA A 238 -6.23 11.06 4.03
C ALA A 238 -5.97 10.23 5.30
N ASN A 239 -4.72 10.14 5.74
CA ASN A 239 -4.34 9.43 6.96
C ASN A 239 -4.95 10.09 8.22
N ASP A 240 -4.90 11.42 8.31
CA ASP A 240 -5.45 12.16 9.45
C ASP A 240 -6.99 12.08 9.52
N SER A 241 -7.66 11.89 8.37
CA SER A 241 -9.11 11.70 8.34
C SER A 241 -9.55 10.36 8.94
N GLY A 242 -8.66 9.37 8.95
CA GLY A 242 -8.97 7.99 9.35
C GLY A 242 -9.87 7.26 8.36
N GLU A 243 -10.10 7.84 7.19
CA GLU A 243 -10.91 7.27 6.12
C GLU A 243 -10.01 6.67 5.04
N TRP A 244 -9.82 5.37 5.08
CA TRP A 244 -8.93 4.64 4.16
C TRP A 244 -9.34 4.77 2.69
N ASP A 245 -10.63 4.88 2.41
CA ASP A 245 -11.15 5.09 1.06
C ASP A 245 -10.97 6.53 0.55
N ALA A 246 -10.49 7.44 1.39
CA ALA A 246 -10.10 8.80 1.03
C ALA A 246 -8.64 8.93 0.56
N TRP A 247 -7.82 7.87 0.67
CA TRP A 247 -6.44 7.89 0.19
C TRP A 247 -6.40 8.18 -1.32
N PRO A 248 -5.49 9.06 -1.78
CA PRO A 248 -5.40 9.40 -3.19
C PRO A 248 -4.94 8.19 -4.02
N ASN A 249 -5.44 8.09 -5.26
CA ASN A 249 -5.13 6.98 -6.17
C ASN A 249 -3.63 6.83 -6.48
N ASP A 250 -2.88 7.94 -6.37
CA ASP A 250 -1.44 7.99 -6.60
C ASP A 250 -0.60 7.89 -5.31
N SER A 251 -1.21 7.50 -4.17
CA SER A 251 -0.51 7.41 -2.87
C SER A 251 0.78 6.59 -2.92
N GLY A 252 0.81 5.56 -3.75
CA GLY A 252 1.99 4.74 -4.01
C GLY A 252 3.11 5.44 -4.78
N SER A 253 2.85 6.59 -5.40
CA SER A 253 3.84 7.34 -6.19
C SER A 253 4.71 8.29 -5.37
N TYR A 254 4.44 8.49 -4.07
CA TYR A 254 5.35 9.27 -3.21
C TYR A 254 6.78 8.73 -3.28
N LEU A 255 7.78 9.63 -3.40
CA LEU A 255 9.18 9.26 -3.63
C LEU A 255 9.96 9.12 -2.34
N GLN A 256 10.65 7.99 -2.19
CA GLN A 256 11.79 7.81 -1.32
C GLN A 256 13.04 8.25 -2.09
N VAL A 257 13.92 9.01 -1.45
CA VAL A 257 14.98 9.79 -2.12
C VAL A 257 16.37 9.35 -1.69
N GLY A 258 17.31 9.23 -2.64
CA GLY A 258 18.72 8.95 -2.39
C GLY A 258 19.67 9.81 -3.22
N GLY A 259 20.90 10.02 -2.74
CA GLY A 259 21.93 10.78 -3.43
C GLY A 259 21.84 12.30 -3.31
N ILE A 260 20.75 12.81 -2.75
CA ILE A 260 20.52 14.25 -2.53
C ILE A 260 19.92 14.51 -1.15
N THR A 261 20.03 15.74 -0.70
CA THR A 261 19.31 16.26 0.47
C THR A 261 18.32 17.30 0.02
N VAL A 262 17.05 17.11 0.38
CA VAL A 262 15.93 17.99 0.03
C VAL A 262 15.44 18.69 1.28
N SER A 263 15.47 20.01 1.30
CA SER A 263 14.78 20.82 2.33
C SER A 263 13.45 21.29 1.77
N PHE A 264 12.37 21.12 2.53
CA PHE A 264 11.03 21.46 2.08
C PHE A 264 10.16 22.02 3.21
N ASP A 265 9.15 22.79 2.83
CA ASP A 265 8.12 23.33 3.72
C ASP A 265 6.72 22.98 3.17
N PRO A 266 6.00 22.03 3.78
CA PRO A 266 4.68 21.60 3.31
C PRO A 266 3.61 22.69 3.43
N ALA A 267 3.87 23.78 4.20
CA ALA A 267 2.95 24.90 4.35
C ALA A 267 2.98 25.83 3.13
N GLN A 268 4.03 25.76 2.29
CA GLN A 268 4.11 26.58 1.08
C GLN A 268 3.08 26.13 0.04
N PRO A 269 2.70 27.05 -0.87
CA PRO A 269 1.88 26.69 -2.04
C PRO A 269 2.53 25.59 -2.88
N GLU A 270 1.69 24.86 -3.60
CA GLU A 270 2.13 23.89 -4.61
C GLU A 270 3.10 24.53 -5.61
N GLY A 271 4.16 23.81 -5.96
CA GLY A 271 5.25 24.30 -6.81
C GLY A 271 6.27 25.19 -6.08
N SER A 272 6.14 25.38 -4.76
CA SER A 272 7.05 26.19 -3.94
C SER A 272 7.41 25.53 -2.61
N ARG A 273 7.09 24.23 -2.45
CA ARG A 273 7.37 23.47 -1.22
C ARG A 273 8.83 23.02 -1.12
N VAL A 274 9.49 22.78 -2.24
CA VAL A 274 10.92 22.46 -2.29
C VAL A 274 11.72 23.75 -2.11
N LEU A 275 12.39 23.88 -0.98
CA LEU A 275 13.18 25.06 -0.64
C LEU A 275 14.60 24.98 -1.18
N SER A 276 15.20 23.78 -1.13
CA SER A 276 16.59 23.51 -1.53
C SER A 276 16.74 22.04 -1.90
N VAL A 277 17.52 21.75 -2.94
CA VAL A 277 17.94 20.40 -3.31
C VAL A 277 19.45 20.40 -3.48
N LYS A 278 20.15 19.64 -2.65
CA LYS A 278 21.63 19.61 -2.65
C LYS A 278 22.15 18.21 -2.97
N LYS A 279 23.12 18.15 -3.88
CA LYS A 279 23.97 16.97 -4.09
C LYS A 279 25.38 17.31 -3.60
N ASP A 280 25.94 16.49 -2.74
CA ASP A 280 27.27 16.69 -2.15
C ASP A 280 27.45 18.10 -1.54
N GLY A 281 26.39 18.61 -0.89
CA GLY A 281 26.35 19.94 -0.27
C GLY A 281 26.16 21.12 -1.22
N GLN A 282 26.15 20.91 -2.54
CA GLN A 282 25.95 21.95 -3.55
C GLN A 282 24.51 21.92 -4.09
N GLU A 283 23.91 23.11 -4.29
CA GLU A 283 22.59 23.21 -4.92
C GLU A 283 22.58 22.56 -6.31
N LEU A 284 21.50 21.85 -6.66
CA LEU A 284 21.33 21.35 -8.01
C LEU A 284 21.27 22.50 -9.02
N ASP A 285 22.10 22.41 -10.05
CA ASP A 285 22.00 23.29 -11.22
C ASP A 285 20.76 22.87 -12.05
N ASN A 286 19.84 23.79 -12.24
CA ASN A 286 18.59 23.55 -12.94
C ASN A 286 18.79 23.10 -14.39
N THR A 287 19.91 23.45 -15.03
CA THR A 287 20.20 23.19 -16.44
C THR A 287 21.08 21.96 -16.65
N LYS A 288 21.81 21.54 -15.64
CA LYS A 288 22.69 20.37 -15.70
C LYS A 288 21.87 19.08 -15.68
N GLU A 289 22.26 18.13 -16.51
CA GLU A 289 21.73 16.76 -16.49
C GLU A 289 22.40 15.94 -15.37
N TYR A 290 21.59 15.15 -14.69
CA TYR A 290 21.96 14.18 -13.67
C TYR A 290 21.48 12.79 -14.10
N ILE A 291 22.26 11.77 -13.79
CA ILE A 291 21.84 10.38 -13.98
C ILE A 291 20.97 9.99 -12.79
N VAL A 292 19.75 9.56 -13.08
CA VAL A 292 18.75 9.19 -12.09
C VAL A 292 18.46 7.69 -12.21
N ALA A 293 18.61 6.95 -11.09
CA ALA A 293 18.25 5.54 -11.00
C ALA A 293 16.83 5.39 -10.39
N VAL A 294 16.01 4.57 -11.02
CA VAL A 294 14.64 4.26 -10.58
C VAL A 294 14.29 2.83 -10.96
N ASN A 295 13.28 2.24 -10.30
CA ASN A 295 12.72 0.99 -10.79
C ASN A 295 11.93 1.23 -12.12
N ASN A 296 11.77 0.18 -12.92
CA ASN A 296 11.13 0.28 -14.24
C ASN A 296 9.64 0.66 -14.16
N TYR A 297 8.94 0.35 -13.06
CA TYR A 297 7.56 0.78 -12.85
C TYR A 297 7.49 2.31 -12.67
N LEU A 298 8.31 2.88 -11.78
CA LEU A 298 8.39 4.33 -11.57
C LEU A 298 8.86 5.04 -12.84
N ALA A 299 9.77 4.43 -13.60
CA ALA A 299 10.30 4.96 -14.86
C ALA A 299 9.22 5.26 -15.92
N GLY A 300 8.08 4.58 -15.86
CA GLY A 300 6.94 4.77 -16.76
C GLY A 300 5.72 5.42 -16.10
N SER A 301 5.86 5.99 -14.89
CA SER A 301 4.73 6.51 -14.13
C SER A 301 4.16 7.81 -14.70
N ASP A 302 2.84 7.85 -14.90
CA ASP A 302 2.10 9.04 -15.33
C ASP A 302 2.19 10.19 -14.32
N SER A 303 2.46 9.91 -13.04
CA SER A 303 2.65 10.93 -12.00
C SER A 303 3.90 11.78 -12.25
N TYR A 304 4.87 11.27 -13.04
CA TYR A 304 6.15 11.92 -13.34
C TYR A 304 6.45 11.98 -14.84
N PRO A 305 5.74 12.80 -15.64
CA PRO A 305 5.86 12.81 -17.09
C PRO A 305 7.29 13.03 -17.59
N ALA A 306 8.06 13.93 -16.96
CA ALA A 306 9.45 14.18 -17.36
C ALA A 306 10.36 12.93 -17.19
N LEU A 307 10.07 12.08 -16.19
CA LEU A 307 10.75 10.81 -16.01
C LEU A 307 10.27 9.79 -17.05
N ALA A 308 8.95 9.69 -17.29
CA ALA A 308 8.37 8.75 -18.24
C ALA A 308 8.86 9.00 -19.66
N GLU A 309 8.97 10.26 -20.09
CA GLU A 309 9.41 10.67 -21.42
C GLU A 309 10.94 10.54 -21.64
N ALA A 310 11.74 10.58 -20.57
CA ALA A 310 13.19 10.49 -20.68
C ALA A 310 13.62 9.10 -21.17
N ALA A 311 14.57 9.06 -22.13
CA ALA A 311 15.13 7.81 -22.63
C ALA A 311 15.91 7.06 -21.53
N GLU A 312 15.78 5.75 -21.52
CA GLU A 312 16.61 4.88 -20.68
C GLU A 312 18.03 4.84 -21.23
N ILE A 313 19.01 4.98 -20.36
CA ILE A 313 20.44 4.96 -20.71
C ILE A 313 21.20 3.78 -20.11
N GLY A 314 20.56 3.02 -19.22
CA GLY A 314 21.09 1.79 -18.64
C GLY A 314 19.99 0.99 -17.98
N GLU A 315 20.14 -0.35 -18.02
CA GLU A 315 19.29 -1.33 -17.35
C GLU A 315 20.16 -2.18 -16.43
N TYR A 316 19.66 -2.51 -15.25
CA TYR A 316 20.40 -3.23 -14.20
C TYR A 316 19.57 -4.39 -13.68
N SER A 317 20.10 -5.17 -12.74
CA SER A 317 19.42 -6.30 -12.11
C SER A 317 18.12 -5.89 -11.41
N CYS A 318 17.34 -6.89 -11.03
CA CYS A 318 16.11 -6.67 -10.27
C CYS A 318 16.38 -6.01 -8.91
N CYS A 319 15.38 -5.27 -8.43
CA CYS A 319 15.49 -4.49 -7.20
C CYS A 319 15.91 -5.36 -6.00
N GLU A 320 15.39 -6.59 -5.93
CA GLU A 320 15.71 -7.57 -4.90
C GLU A 320 17.20 -7.92 -4.90
N GLU A 321 17.78 -8.17 -6.08
CA GLU A 321 19.20 -8.51 -6.18
C GLU A 321 20.09 -7.34 -5.78
N LEU A 322 19.73 -6.10 -6.15
CA LEU A 322 20.47 -4.92 -5.75
C LEU A 322 20.39 -4.69 -4.24
N LEU A 323 19.23 -4.92 -3.65
CA LEU A 323 19.06 -4.82 -2.20
C LEU A 323 19.86 -5.90 -1.45
N ILE A 324 19.91 -7.14 -1.96
CA ILE A 324 20.74 -8.22 -1.44
C ILE A 324 22.21 -7.79 -1.45
N ARG A 325 22.72 -7.34 -2.60
CA ARG A 325 24.13 -6.86 -2.73
C ARG A 325 24.45 -5.72 -1.77
N PHE A 326 23.46 -4.87 -1.47
CA PHE A 326 23.65 -3.80 -0.48
C PHE A 326 23.73 -4.37 0.94
N PHE A 327 22.85 -5.29 1.32
CA PHE A 327 22.89 -5.93 2.64
C PHE A 327 24.18 -6.73 2.87
N GLU A 328 24.76 -7.31 1.80
CA GLU A 328 26.03 -8.00 1.84
C GLU A 328 27.23 -7.05 2.10
N GLN A 329 27.06 -5.71 2.00
CA GLN A 329 28.08 -4.74 2.43
C GLN A 329 28.27 -4.73 3.96
N GLY A 330 27.33 -5.29 4.71
CA GLY A 330 27.38 -5.48 6.15
C GLY A 330 26.64 -4.42 6.97
N SER A 331 26.55 -4.69 8.25
CA SER A 331 25.74 -3.90 9.21
C SER A 331 26.09 -2.42 9.27
N ASP A 332 27.37 -2.07 9.14
CA ASP A 332 27.82 -0.66 9.20
C ASP A 332 27.32 0.14 7.98
N ALA A 333 27.29 -0.48 6.79
CA ALA A 333 26.73 0.15 5.60
C ALA A 333 25.23 0.38 5.74
N ILE A 334 24.52 -0.62 6.27
CA ILE A 334 23.09 -0.54 6.55
C ILE A 334 22.78 0.57 7.58
N ALA A 335 23.51 0.60 8.71
CA ALA A 335 23.35 1.62 9.74
C ALA A 335 23.60 3.03 9.20
N THR A 336 24.66 3.18 8.40
CA THR A 336 25.03 4.47 7.79
C THR A 336 23.93 4.95 6.85
N SER A 337 23.41 4.08 5.98
CA SER A 337 22.34 4.40 5.06
C SER A 337 21.05 4.74 5.82
N ALA A 338 20.65 3.88 6.75
CA ALA A 338 19.43 4.05 7.54
C ALA A 338 19.40 5.36 8.35
N SER A 339 20.57 5.90 8.72
CA SER A 339 20.68 7.14 9.50
C SER A 339 20.60 8.43 8.66
N LYS A 340 20.59 8.34 7.34
CA LYS A 340 20.60 9.51 6.45
C LYS A 340 19.33 10.35 6.60
N GLN A 341 19.50 11.66 6.42
CA GLN A 341 18.44 12.67 6.42
C GLN A 341 18.29 13.24 4.99
N ASN A 342 17.69 12.43 4.09
CA ASN A 342 17.57 12.82 2.69
C ASN A 342 16.42 13.82 2.46
N MET A 343 15.37 13.77 3.29
CA MET A 343 14.25 14.72 3.28
C MET A 343 14.17 15.45 4.62
N ILE A 344 14.28 16.78 4.60
CA ILE A 344 14.33 17.63 5.79
C ILE A 344 13.17 18.62 5.72
N GLN A 345 12.18 18.43 6.58
CA GLN A 345 11.10 19.39 6.72
C GLN A 345 11.59 20.61 7.51
N THR A 346 11.47 21.78 6.92
CA THR A 346 11.80 23.06 7.54
C THR A 346 10.64 24.04 7.34
N THR A 347 10.47 24.99 8.24
CA THR A 347 9.60 26.14 8.01
C THR A 347 10.44 27.25 7.38
N LYS A 348 9.91 27.88 6.33
CA LYS A 348 10.55 29.08 5.77
C LYS A 348 10.51 30.17 6.83
N GLU A 349 11.67 30.65 7.26
CA GLU A 349 11.72 31.79 8.18
C GLU A 349 10.93 32.96 7.57
N SER A 350 9.95 33.47 8.33
CA SER A 350 9.23 34.66 7.93
C SER A 350 10.21 35.83 7.86
N THR A 351 10.43 36.35 6.66
CA THR A 351 11.22 37.55 6.44
C THR A 351 10.42 38.83 6.71
N GLU A 352 9.35 38.77 7.51
CA GLU A 352 8.70 39.97 7.97
C GLU A 352 9.65 40.71 8.94
N PRO A 353 9.92 41.98 8.70
CA PRO A 353 10.75 42.79 9.60
C PRO A 353 10.04 42.89 10.95
N VAL A 354 10.71 42.39 12.00
CA VAL A 354 10.27 42.57 13.38
C VAL A 354 10.08 44.07 13.61
N PRO A 355 8.90 44.58 14.02
CA PRO A 355 8.72 45.98 14.38
C PRO A 355 9.71 46.33 15.51
N PRO A 356 10.31 47.52 15.51
CA PRO A 356 11.27 47.90 16.53
C PRO A 356 10.63 47.79 17.91
N THR A 357 11.17 46.97 18.77
CA THR A 357 10.78 46.84 20.17
C THR A 357 11.07 48.14 20.89
N THR A 358 10.00 48.80 21.37
CA THR A 358 10.09 49.92 22.31
C THR A 358 10.83 49.47 23.57
N PRO A 359 11.81 50.24 24.10
CA PRO A 359 12.56 49.85 25.27
C PRO A 359 11.64 49.70 26.49
N GLU A 360 11.62 48.52 27.08
CA GLU A 360 10.92 48.30 28.38
C GLU A 360 11.66 48.99 29.51
N THR A 361 10.90 49.70 30.31
CA THR A 361 11.33 50.32 31.56
C THR A 361 11.69 49.24 32.59
N PRO A 362 12.79 49.34 33.36
CA PRO A 362 13.21 48.31 34.28
C PRO A 362 12.24 48.14 35.47
N SER A 363 11.67 46.95 35.63
CA SER A 363 10.86 46.57 36.78
C SER A 363 11.74 46.06 37.94
N VAL A 364 11.32 46.44 39.12
CA VAL A 364 11.92 46.19 40.45
C VAL A 364 11.96 44.71 40.82
N PRO A 365 12.98 44.21 41.57
CA PRO A 365 13.11 42.75 41.86
C PRO A 365 12.11 42.30 42.91
N VAL A 366 11.41 41.20 42.66
CA VAL A 366 10.55 40.47 43.60
C VAL A 366 11.32 39.29 44.19
N THR A 367 11.29 39.18 45.53
CA THR A 367 11.91 38.16 46.38
C THR A 367 11.29 36.78 46.16
N PRO A 368 12.06 35.66 46.17
CA PRO A 368 11.53 34.34 45.89
C PRO A 368 10.82 33.72 47.09
N ALA A 369 9.67 33.10 46.85
CA ALA A 369 8.94 32.26 47.79
C ALA A 369 9.37 30.77 47.68
N VAL A 370 9.44 30.11 48.83
CA VAL A 370 9.85 28.72 49.08
C VAL A 370 8.82 27.73 48.51
N PRO A 371 9.20 26.59 47.91
CA PRO A 371 8.25 25.61 47.41
C PRO A 371 7.80 24.60 48.46
N GLU A 372 6.48 24.36 48.55
CA GLU A 372 5.88 23.21 49.22
C GLU A 372 5.78 22.02 48.29
N GLN A 373 6.12 20.82 48.82
CA GLN A 373 5.99 19.52 48.17
C GLN A 373 4.54 19.00 48.19
N PRO A 374 4.03 18.40 47.13
CA PRO A 374 2.84 17.59 47.23
C PRO A 374 3.12 16.09 47.34
N THR A 375 2.41 15.49 48.26
CA THR A 375 2.30 14.07 48.56
C THR A 375 1.68 13.26 47.44
N LYS A 376 2.16 12.02 47.31
CA LYS A 376 1.68 10.97 46.39
C LYS A 376 0.30 10.44 46.82
N GLU A 377 -0.58 10.25 45.84
CA GLU A 377 -1.61 9.21 45.89
C GLU A 377 -1.79 8.55 44.52
N GLN A 378 -1.75 7.22 44.55
CA GLN A 378 -1.93 6.31 43.44
C GLN A 378 -3.39 5.82 43.43
N PRO A 379 -4.11 5.79 42.31
CA PRO A 379 -5.37 5.08 42.26
C PRO A 379 -5.19 3.62 41.78
N LYS A 380 -5.86 2.74 42.53
CA LYS A 380 -5.97 1.30 42.33
C LYS A 380 -6.92 0.99 41.17
N SER A 381 -6.52 0.00 40.34
CA SER A 381 -7.36 -0.66 39.34
C SER A 381 -8.45 -1.53 39.99
N PRO A 382 -9.66 -1.61 39.44
CA PRO A 382 -10.66 -2.59 39.87
C PRO A 382 -10.47 -3.92 39.12
N LYS A 383 -10.43 -5.00 39.88
CA LYS A 383 -10.57 -6.38 39.41
C LYS A 383 -12.05 -6.66 39.13
N THR A 384 -12.37 -7.16 37.95
CA THR A 384 -13.69 -7.74 37.68
C THR A 384 -13.57 -9.26 37.61
N GLU A 385 -14.24 -9.93 38.52
CA GLU A 385 -14.43 -11.38 38.51
C GLU A 385 -15.45 -11.78 37.44
N VAL A 386 -15.10 -12.77 36.64
CA VAL A 386 -16.01 -13.40 35.68
C VAL A 386 -16.59 -14.66 36.31
N LYS A 387 -17.89 -14.68 36.54
CA LYS A 387 -18.67 -15.89 36.86
C LYS A 387 -18.84 -16.77 35.64
N LYS A 388 -18.50 -18.05 35.79
CA LYS A 388 -18.91 -19.13 34.90
C LYS A 388 -20.38 -19.44 35.12
N ASP A 389 -21.17 -19.41 34.06
CA ASP A 389 -22.44 -20.11 33.98
C ASP A 389 -22.42 -21.11 32.83
N ASP A 390 -22.68 -22.36 33.22
CA ASP A 390 -22.84 -23.54 32.38
C ASP A 390 -24.22 -23.48 31.70
N ALA A 391 -24.27 -23.59 30.37
CA ALA A 391 -25.51 -23.97 29.69
C ALA A 391 -25.20 -24.74 28.40
N GLY A 392 -25.59 -26.01 28.39
CA GLY A 392 -25.51 -26.91 27.27
C GLY A 392 -26.35 -26.46 26.07
N GLY A 393 -25.79 -26.52 24.89
CA GLY A 393 -26.45 -26.23 23.63
C GLY A 393 -26.03 -27.23 22.55
N THR A 394 -27.02 -27.83 22.01
CA THR A 394 -27.18 -28.90 21.02
C THR A 394 -26.28 -28.72 19.80
N LYS A 395 -25.52 -29.79 19.48
CA LYS A 395 -24.76 -29.91 18.21
C LYS A 395 -25.71 -30.06 17.02
N THR A 396 -25.84 -29.04 16.21
CA THR A 396 -26.35 -29.15 14.84
C THR A 396 -25.15 -29.28 13.89
N SER A 397 -24.99 -30.45 13.29
CA SER A 397 -24.00 -30.69 12.25
C SER A 397 -24.43 -29.99 10.96
N VAL A 398 -23.72 -28.94 10.61
CA VAL A 398 -23.82 -28.31 9.28
C VAL A 398 -23.05 -29.20 8.30
N LYS A 399 -23.77 -29.83 7.36
CA LYS A 399 -23.14 -30.52 6.23
C LYS A 399 -22.54 -29.49 5.28
N ASN A 400 -21.23 -29.58 5.06
CA ASN A 400 -20.56 -28.83 4.02
C ASN A 400 -21.19 -29.10 2.65
N PRO A 401 -21.44 -28.07 1.82
CA PRO A 401 -21.84 -28.27 0.43
C PRO A 401 -20.72 -28.97 -0.32
N LYS A 402 -21.05 -30.02 -1.08
CA LYS A 402 -20.13 -30.65 -2.01
C LYS A 402 -19.88 -29.70 -3.17
N THR A 403 -18.72 -29.07 -3.19
CA THR A 403 -18.18 -28.44 -4.39
C THR A 403 -17.63 -29.53 -5.28
N GLY A 404 -18.30 -29.81 -6.38
CA GLY A 404 -17.76 -30.67 -7.43
C GLY A 404 -16.96 -29.79 -8.37
N ASP A 405 -15.63 -29.82 -8.26
CA ASP A 405 -14.76 -29.24 -9.26
C ASP A 405 -13.55 -30.13 -9.49
N ASP A 406 -13.38 -30.50 -10.76
CA ASP A 406 -12.19 -31.13 -11.30
C ASP A 406 -10.99 -30.15 -11.24
N ASN A 407 -9.78 -30.69 -11.13
CA ASN A 407 -8.48 -30.06 -10.90
C ASN A 407 -8.07 -28.84 -11.77
N THR A 408 -8.95 -28.26 -12.56
CA THR A 408 -8.70 -27.06 -13.38
C THR A 408 -8.67 -25.78 -12.58
N LEU A 409 -9.31 -25.70 -11.39
CA LEU A 409 -9.33 -24.49 -10.56
C LEU A 409 -7.94 -24.18 -9.97
N LEU A 410 -7.16 -25.23 -9.67
CA LEU A 410 -5.80 -25.08 -9.09
C LEU A 410 -4.84 -24.41 -10.08
N CYS A 411 -4.96 -24.67 -11.38
CA CYS A 411 -4.13 -24.04 -12.41
C CYS A 411 -4.45 -22.53 -12.58
N TRP A 412 -5.71 -22.15 -12.41
CA TRP A 412 -6.11 -20.74 -12.52
C TRP A 412 -5.74 -19.91 -11.30
N MET A 413 -5.76 -20.50 -10.10
CA MET A 413 -5.32 -19.79 -8.87
C MET A 413 -3.80 -19.56 -8.87
N LEU A 414 -2.99 -20.50 -9.41
CA LEU A 414 -1.55 -20.31 -9.57
C LEU A 414 -1.19 -19.26 -10.63
N LEU A 415 -1.99 -19.12 -11.68
CA LEU A 415 -1.83 -18.07 -12.70
C LEU A 415 -2.21 -16.68 -12.18
N LEU A 416 -3.17 -16.58 -11.24
CA LEU A 416 -3.55 -15.32 -10.59
C LEU A 416 -2.49 -14.81 -9.61
N LEU A 417 -1.69 -15.69 -9.01
CA LEU A 417 -0.58 -15.33 -8.12
C LEU A 417 0.67 -14.88 -8.89
N LEU A 418 0.78 -15.25 -10.18
CA LEU A 418 1.93 -14.93 -11.04
C LEU A 418 1.70 -13.74 -11.99
N SER A 419 0.46 -13.26 -12.13
CA SER A 419 0.16 -12.13 -13.00
C SER A 419 -0.43 -10.97 -12.20
N GLY A 420 0.37 -9.97 -11.87
CA GLY A 420 -0.08 -8.67 -11.36
C GLY A 420 -0.79 -7.85 -12.44
N SER A 421 -1.72 -8.44 -13.21
CA SER A 421 -2.46 -7.75 -14.25
C SER A 421 -3.93 -7.63 -13.88
N VAL A 422 -4.42 -6.40 -13.93
CA VAL A 422 -5.82 -6.00 -13.78
C VAL A 422 -6.67 -6.74 -14.82
N GLY A 423 -7.50 -7.68 -14.37
CA GLY A 423 -8.49 -8.35 -15.19
C GLY A 423 -9.73 -8.66 -14.38
N SER A 424 -10.86 -8.11 -14.78
CA SER A 424 -12.16 -8.54 -14.22
C SER A 424 -12.49 -9.92 -14.79
N ILE A 425 -12.71 -10.90 -13.94
CA ILE A 425 -13.13 -12.26 -14.32
C ILE A 425 -14.58 -12.44 -13.91
N CYS A 426 -15.47 -12.67 -14.88
CA CYS A 426 -16.85 -13.09 -14.62
C CYS A 426 -16.93 -14.62 -14.59
N LEU A 427 -17.34 -15.19 -13.48
CA LEU A 427 -17.62 -16.63 -13.35
C LEU A 427 -19.13 -16.89 -13.50
N VAL A 428 -19.48 -17.73 -14.45
CA VAL A 428 -20.88 -18.18 -14.66
C VAL A 428 -20.99 -19.64 -14.29
N GLN A 429 -21.79 -19.96 -13.29
CA GLN A 429 -22.19 -21.35 -13.01
C GLN A 429 -23.59 -21.61 -13.57
N LYS A 430 -23.69 -22.46 -14.61
CA LYS A 430 -24.96 -22.96 -15.12
C LYS A 430 -25.39 -24.19 -14.31
N ASN A 431 -26.45 -24.06 -13.52
CA ASN A 431 -27.14 -25.23 -12.99
C ASN A 431 -27.85 -25.95 -14.14
N LYS A 432 -27.39 -27.15 -14.49
CA LYS A 432 -28.14 -28.08 -15.31
C LYS A 432 -29.23 -28.70 -14.44
N LYS A 433 -30.48 -28.57 -14.91
CA LYS A 433 -31.63 -29.32 -14.37
C LYS A 433 -31.42 -30.83 -14.52
#